data_2fe6843ced25aa46339aa5457efecf0d
#
_entry.id   2fe6843ced25aa46339aa5457efecf0d
#
_cell.length_a   1.000
_cell.length_b   1.000
_cell.length_c   1.000
_cell.angle_alpha   90.00
_cell.angle_beta   90.00
_cell.angle_gamma   90.00
#
_symmetry.space_group_name_H-M   'P 1'
#
loop_
_entity.id
_entity.type
_entity.pdbx_description
1 polymer ?
#
loop_
_entity_poly.entity_id
_entity_poly.type
_entity_poly.pdbx_seq_one_letter_code
_entity_poly.pdbx_strand_id
1 'polypeptide(L)'
;MVLFDGGCTGELVSPEGLLLTNHHCGYDAIQRHSTVEHDYLTHGFWAMSRAEELPNEGLNVRFLVRMEEVTEQLAAGETAEELIRKAEAEGEGYKASVEQMYYGNQQFLFIYEQFDDVRLVARRPPS
;
A
#
# COMPACT_ATOMS: atom_id res chain seq x y z
N MET A 1 4.97 8.53 -3.29
CA MET A 1 3.71 8.23 -2.59
C MET A 1 3.49 6.73 -2.53
N VAL A 2 3.10 6.25 -1.39
CA VAL A 2 2.80 4.83 -1.16
C VAL A 2 1.33 4.70 -0.78
N LEU A 3 0.62 3.78 -1.43
CA LEU A 3 -0.74 3.43 -1.04
C LEU A 3 -0.70 2.41 0.10
N PHE A 4 -1.30 2.75 1.22
CA PHE A 4 -1.36 1.92 2.41
C PHE A 4 -2.76 1.32 2.55
N ASP A 5 -2.83 -0.01 2.49
CA ASP A 5 -4.06 -0.79 2.66
C ASP A 5 -5.23 -0.32 1.76
N GLY A 6 -4.91 0.16 0.57
CA GLY A 6 -5.89 0.54 -0.44
C GLY A 6 -6.64 1.85 -0.23
N GLY A 7 -6.59 2.44 0.95
CA GLY A 7 -7.36 3.65 1.26
C GLY A 7 -6.58 4.78 1.89
N CYS A 8 -5.38 4.50 2.35
CA CYS A 8 -4.52 5.48 3.00
C CYS A 8 -3.24 5.68 2.21
N THR A 9 -2.51 6.73 2.54
CA THR A 9 -1.18 6.98 1.98
C THR A 9 -0.14 6.95 3.08
N GLY A 10 1.10 6.64 2.70
CA GLY A 10 2.23 6.65 3.61
C GLY A 10 3.46 7.19 2.92
N GLU A 11 4.51 7.40 3.68
CA GLU A 11 5.79 7.87 3.18
C GLU A 11 6.91 6.92 3.58
N LEU A 12 7.72 6.55 2.60
CA LEU A 12 8.89 5.73 2.83
C LEU A 12 10.02 6.63 3.33
N VAL A 13 10.57 6.33 4.50
CA VAL A 13 11.58 7.17 5.16
C VAL A 13 12.93 6.48 5.33
N SER A 14 13.06 5.22 4.89
CA SER A 14 14.36 4.54 4.92
C SER A 14 14.51 3.61 3.72
N PRO A 15 15.74 3.33 3.28
CA PRO A 15 15.98 2.37 2.20
C PRO A 15 15.66 0.92 2.60
N GLU A 16 15.46 0.66 3.88
CA GLU A 16 15.13 -0.67 4.40
C GLU A 16 13.62 -0.92 4.52
N GLY A 17 12.80 0.05 4.09
CA GLY A 17 11.35 -0.13 4.04
C GLY A 17 10.56 0.44 5.21
N LEU A 18 11.15 1.31 6.01
CA LEU A 18 10.40 1.97 7.09
C LEU A 18 9.41 2.96 6.50
N LEU A 19 8.13 2.77 6.82
CA LEU A 19 7.01 3.54 6.29
C LEU A 19 6.30 4.27 7.41
N LEU A 20 6.04 5.57 7.21
CA LEU A 20 5.22 6.37 8.13
C LEU A 20 3.84 6.58 7.53
N THR A 21 2.82 6.42 8.35
CA THR A 21 1.44 6.68 7.97
C THR A 21 0.69 7.31 9.14
N ASN A 22 -0.55 7.73 8.90
CA ASN A 22 -1.38 8.33 9.95
C ASN A 22 -1.85 7.27 10.93
N HIS A 23 -2.07 7.68 12.18
CA HIS A 23 -2.54 6.78 13.23
C HIS A 23 -3.85 6.07 12.86
N HIS A 24 -4.82 6.79 12.31
CA HIS A 24 -6.10 6.17 11.97
C HIS A 24 -5.98 5.11 10.86
N CYS A 25 -4.97 5.21 10.01
CA CYS A 25 -4.73 4.21 8.97
C CYS A 25 -4.19 2.89 9.54
N GLY A 26 -3.46 2.96 10.66
CA GLY A 26 -2.91 1.78 11.32
C GLY A 26 -3.70 1.30 12.53
N TYR A 27 -4.81 1.97 12.86
CA TYR A 27 -5.55 1.71 14.09
C TYR A 27 -6.00 0.25 14.23
N ASP A 28 -6.60 -0.31 13.20
CA ASP A 28 -7.09 -1.69 13.24
C ASP A 28 -5.96 -2.71 13.41
N ALA A 29 -4.83 -2.46 12.77
CA ALA A 29 -3.66 -3.33 12.90
C ALA A 29 -3.12 -3.29 14.33
N ILE A 30 -3.03 -2.11 14.92
CA ILE A 30 -2.57 -1.94 16.30
C ILE A 30 -3.55 -2.60 17.27
N GLN A 31 -4.84 -2.43 17.03
CA GLN A 31 -5.89 -3.02 17.87
C GLN A 31 -5.83 -4.55 17.85
N ARG A 32 -5.60 -5.15 16.69
CA ARG A 32 -5.48 -6.61 16.56
C ARG A 32 -4.32 -7.18 17.38
N HIS A 33 -3.25 -6.42 17.56
CA HIS A 33 -2.10 -6.84 18.36
C HIS A 33 -2.22 -6.46 19.83
N SER A 34 -3.17 -5.60 20.19
CA SER A 34 -3.36 -5.14 21.56
C SER A 34 -4.13 -6.16 22.37
N THR A 35 -3.68 -6.40 23.60
CA THR A 35 -4.33 -7.26 24.59
C THR A 35 -4.42 -6.53 25.91
N VAL A 36 -5.09 -7.14 26.90
CA VAL A 36 -5.16 -6.58 28.25
C VAL A 36 -3.76 -6.44 28.87
N GLU A 37 -2.87 -7.39 28.58
CA GLU A 37 -1.49 -7.37 29.08
C GLU A 37 -0.59 -6.46 28.27
N HIS A 38 -0.87 -6.30 26.96
CA HIS A 38 -0.08 -5.50 26.04
C HIS A 38 -0.99 -4.55 25.27
N ASP A 39 -1.43 -3.50 25.93
CA ASP A 39 -2.31 -2.50 25.32
C ASP A 39 -1.49 -1.48 24.54
N TYR A 40 -1.18 -1.81 23.29
CA TYR A 40 -0.38 -0.94 22.43
C TYR A 40 -1.09 0.33 21.99
N LEU A 41 -2.42 0.34 22.01
CA LEU A 41 -3.18 1.57 21.72
C LEU A 41 -2.98 2.62 22.80
N THR A 42 -2.92 2.21 24.07
CA THR A 42 -2.77 3.12 25.20
C THR A 42 -1.30 3.43 25.49
N HIS A 43 -0.44 2.43 25.46
CA HIS A 43 0.94 2.57 25.91
C HIS A 43 1.97 2.73 24.79
N GLY A 44 1.52 2.57 23.51
CA GLY A 44 2.42 2.59 22.38
C GLY A 44 3.16 1.28 22.20
N PHE A 45 4.02 1.25 21.18
CA PHE A 45 4.82 0.06 20.84
C PHE A 45 6.12 0.50 20.19
N TRP A 46 7.18 -0.21 20.48
CA TRP A 46 8.47 0.00 19.81
C TRP A 46 9.21 -1.33 19.66
N ALA A 47 9.44 -1.76 18.43
CA ALA A 47 10.24 -2.95 18.15
C ALA A 47 11.73 -2.58 18.21
N MET A 48 12.47 -3.25 19.07
CA MET A 48 13.93 -3.02 19.23
C MET A 48 14.75 -3.78 18.20
N SER A 49 14.14 -4.75 17.51
CA SER A 49 14.79 -5.54 16.46
C SER A 49 13.73 -6.01 15.47
N ARG A 50 14.16 -6.51 14.31
CA ARG A 50 13.24 -7.05 13.31
C ARG A 50 12.45 -8.25 13.83
N ALA A 51 13.01 -9.02 14.74
CA ALA A 51 12.33 -10.16 15.35
C ALA A 51 11.14 -9.74 16.23
N GLU A 52 11.16 -8.51 16.75
CA GLU A 52 10.09 -7.97 17.58
C GLU A 52 8.98 -7.27 16.77
N GLU A 53 9.16 -7.09 15.47
CA GLU A 53 8.14 -6.51 14.60
C GLU A 53 6.91 -7.41 14.54
N LEU A 54 5.72 -6.79 14.59
CA LEU A 54 4.47 -7.54 14.62
C LEU A 54 3.88 -7.65 13.20
N PRO A 55 3.73 -8.86 12.66
CA PRO A 55 3.17 -9.03 11.32
C PRO A 55 1.68 -8.69 11.28
N ASN A 56 1.24 -8.11 10.17
CA ASN A 56 -0.15 -7.73 9.93
C ASN A 56 -0.69 -8.50 8.74
N GLU A 57 -1.42 -9.58 9.00
CA GLU A 57 -2.02 -10.39 7.95
C GLU A 57 -3.10 -9.60 7.20
N GLY A 58 -3.12 -9.73 5.90
CA GLY A 58 -4.09 -9.06 5.05
C GLY A 58 -3.81 -7.59 4.77
N LEU A 59 -2.78 -7.04 5.37
CA LEU A 59 -2.37 -5.65 5.13
C LEU A 59 -1.37 -5.60 3.98
N ASN A 60 -1.52 -4.64 3.07
CA ASN A 60 -0.61 -4.50 1.95
C ASN A 60 -0.25 -3.03 1.71
N VAL A 61 0.87 -2.82 1.04
CA VAL A 61 1.28 -1.51 0.55
C VAL A 61 1.61 -1.62 -0.93
N ARG A 62 1.36 -0.54 -1.67
CA ARG A 62 1.63 -0.47 -3.11
C ARG A 62 2.47 0.75 -3.42
N PHE A 63 3.55 0.52 -4.14
CA PHE A 63 4.41 1.58 -4.64
C PHE A 63 4.11 1.82 -6.11
N LEU A 64 3.84 3.07 -6.48
CA LEU A 64 3.59 3.40 -7.88
C LEU A 64 4.91 3.26 -8.67
N VAL A 65 4.92 2.35 -9.64
CA VAL A 65 6.08 2.12 -10.51
C VAL A 65 6.05 3.09 -11.68
N ARG A 66 4.90 3.16 -12.37
CA ARG A 66 4.72 4.10 -13.47
C ARG A 66 3.24 4.31 -13.77
N MET A 67 2.97 5.38 -14.51
CA MET A 67 1.64 5.73 -14.98
C MET A 67 1.73 5.99 -16.49
N GLU A 68 0.84 5.37 -17.26
CA GLU A 68 0.82 5.52 -18.72
C GLU A 68 -0.56 5.94 -19.20
N GLU A 69 -0.61 6.89 -20.13
CA GLU A 69 -1.87 7.23 -20.78
C GLU A 69 -2.19 6.16 -21.81
N VAL A 70 -3.39 5.57 -21.72
CA VAL A 70 -3.82 4.47 -22.61
C VAL A 70 -5.09 4.82 -23.37
N THR A 71 -5.42 6.10 -23.47
CA THR A 71 -6.63 6.57 -24.14
C THR A 71 -6.69 6.08 -25.60
N GLU A 72 -5.59 6.18 -26.34
CA GLU A 72 -5.54 5.77 -27.73
C GLU A 72 -5.66 4.26 -27.90
N GLN A 73 -5.02 3.48 -27.03
CA GLN A 73 -5.08 2.02 -27.08
C GLN A 73 -6.50 1.52 -26.84
N LEU A 74 -7.20 2.11 -25.89
CA LEU A 74 -8.59 1.74 -25.62
C LEU A 74 -9.51 2.16 -26.74
N ALA A 75 -9.29 3.31 -27.36
CA ALA A 75 -10.04 3.77 -28.54
C ALA A 75 -9.79 2.87 -29.76
N ALA A 76 -8.61 2.26 -29.86
CA ALA A 76 -8.24 1.36 -30.96
C ALA A 76 -8.82 -0.05 -30.79
N GLY A 77 -9.49 -0.35 -29.68
CA GLY A 77 -10.14 -1.64 -29.45
C GLY A 77 -9.45 -2.54 -28.45
N GLU A 78 -8.34 -2.11 -27.86
CA GLU A 78 -7.72 -2.86 -26.76
C GLU A 78 -8.57 -2.75 -25.51
N THR A 79 -8.64 -3.83 -24.73
CA THR A 79 -9.42 -3.82 -23.49
C THR A 79 -8.54 -3.46 -22.32
N ALA A 80 -9.16 -2.88 -21.27
CA ALA A 80 -8.47 -2.58 -20.03
C ALA A 80 -7.87 -3.85 -19.41
N GLU A 81 -8.58 -4.98 -19.50
CA GLU A 81 -8.10 -6.26 -18.97
C GLU A 81 -6.82 -6.72 -19.63
N GLU A 82 -6.69 -6.54 -20.95
CA GLU A 82 -5.48 -6.91 -21.69
C GLU A 82 -4.29 -6.05 -21.27
N LEU A 83 -4.51 -4.75 -21.12
CA LEU A 83 -3.47 -3.81 -20.67
C LEU A 83 -3.00 -4.13 -19.25
N ILE A 84 -3.93 -4.42 -18.34
CA ILE A 84 -3.63 -4.80 -16.98
C ILE A 84 -2.84 -6.10 -16.94
N ARG A 85 -3.25 -7.09 -17.73
CA ARG A 85 -2.58 -8.40 -17.79
C ARG A 85 -1.13 -8.26 -18.27
N LYS A 86 -0.89 -7.47 -19.30
CA LYS A 86 0.46 -7.22 -19.82
C LYS A 86 1.34 -6.55 -18.77
N ALA A 87 0.79 -5.59 -18.04
CA ALA A 87 1.52 -4.86 -16.99
C ALA A 87 1.86 -5.77 -15.81
N GLU A 88 0.90 -6.59 -15.37
CA GLU A 88 1.13 -7.51 -14.26
C GLU A 88 2.09 -8.63 -14.60
N ALA A 89 2.24 -8.96 -15.87
CA ALA A 89 3.19 -9.96 -16.34
C ALA A 89 4.64 -9.46 -16.35
N GLU A 90 4.88 -8.17 -16.16
CA GLU A 90 6.23 -7.59 -16.17
C GLU A 90 7.08 -8.00 -14.97
N GLY A 91 6.46 -8.43 -13.87
CA GLY A 91 7.18 -8.87 -12.69
C GLY A 91 6.25 -9.44 -11.63
N GLU A 92 6.84 -10.17 -10.68
CA GLU A 92 6.09 -10.68 -9.53
C GLU A 92 5.70 -9.53 -8.61
N GLY A 93 4.49 -9.61 -8.04
CA GLY A 93 3.98 -8.59 -7.14
C GLY A 93 3.48 -7.33 -7.83
N TYR A 94 3.52 -7.26 -9.14
CA TYR A 94 2.97 -6.12 -9.88
C TYR A 94 1.46 -6.20 -9.96
N LYS A 95 0.81 -5.06 -9.69
CA LYS A 95 -0.64 -4.88 -9.81
C LYS A 95 -0.90 -3.67 -10.68
N ALA A 96 -1.94 -3.74 -11.48
CA ALA A 96 -2.28 -2.64 -12.39
C ALA A 96 -3.76 -2.33 -12.32
N SER A 97 -4.10 -1.08 -12.61
CA SER A 97 -5.48 -0.64 -12.74
C SER A 97 -5.58 0.42 -13.83
N VAL A 98 -6.76 0.53 -14.42
CA VAL A 98 -7.07 1.58 -15.40
C VAL A 98 -8.08 2.52 -14.76
N GLU A 99 -7.71 3.80 -14.69
CA GLU A 99 -8.55 4.83 -14.10
C GLU A 99 -8.86 5.91 -15.11
N GLN A 100 -10.07 6.45 -15.04
CA GLN A 100 -10.51 7.57 -15.87
C GLN A 100 -10.23 8.88 -15.14
N MET A 101 -9.71 9.85 -15.88
CA MET A 101 -9.46 11.18 -15.36
C MET A 101 -10.06 12.23 -16.30
N TYR A 102 -10.25 13.44 -15.79
CA TYR A 102 -10.80 14.55 -16.55
C TYR A 102 -12.16 14.21 -17.17
N TYR A 103 -13.06 13.69 -16.33
CA TYR A 103 -14.44 13.32 -16.72
C TYR A 103 -14.49 12.27 -17.84
N GLY A 104 -13.50 11.34 -17.83
CA GLY A 104 -13.43 10.28 -18.82
C GLY A 104 -12.74 10.64 -20.12
N ASN A 105 -12.22 11.86 -20.25
CA ASN A 105 -11.51 12.30 -21.46
C ASN A 105 -10.15 11.65 -21.61
N GLN A 106 -9.53 11.24 -20.49
CA GLN A 106 -8.25 10.55 -20.50
C GLN A 106 -8.33 9.31 -19.62
N GLN A 107 -7.64 8.26 -20.05
CA GLN A 107 -7.56 7.02 -19.30
C GLN A 107 -6.10 6.68 -19.06
N PHE A 108 -5.78 6.30 -17.83
CA PHE A 108 -4.42 6.02 -17.40
C PHE A 108 -4.32 4.62 -16.84
N LEU A 109 -3.23 3.95 -17.20
CA LEU A 109 -2.84 2.68 -16.61
C LEU A 109 -1.85 2.97 -15.47
N PHE A 110 -2.22 2.59 -14.26
CA PHE A 110 -1.36 2.71 -13.08
C PHE A 110 -0.76 1.35 -12.77
N ILE A 111 0.55 1.28 -12.65
CA ILE A 111 1.27 0.05 -12.37
C ILE A 111 1.94 0.20 -11.00
N TYR A 112 1.63 -0.73 -10.10
CA TYR A 112 2.11 -0.74 -8.72
C TYR A 112 2.89 -2.01 -8.43
N GLU A 113 3.85 -1.90 -7.53
CA GLU A 113 4.48 -3.05 -6.90
C GLU A 113 3.88 -3.21 -5.51
N GLN A 114 3.28 -4.38 -5.24
CA GLN A 114 2.58 -4.65 -3.99
C GLN A 114 3.42 -5.51 -3.06
N PHE A 115 3.44 -5.13 -1.79
CA PHE A 115 4.09 -5.90 -0.72
C PHE A 115 3.05 -6.27 0.32
N ASP A 116 3.02 -7.55 0.69
CA ASP A 116 2.05 -8.09 1.65
C ASP A 116 2.67 -8.33 3.04
N ASP A 117 3.98 -8.38 3.14
CA ASP A 117 4.66 -8.52 4.44
C ASP A 117 4.83 -7.15 5.08
N VAL A 118 3.78 -6.68 5.72
CA VAL A 118 3.74 -5.38 6.39
C VAL A 118 3.69 -5.61 7.89
N ARG A 119 4.63 -5.02 8.62
CA ARG A 119 4.80 -5.24 10.04
C ARG A 119 4.72 -3.96 10.85
N LEU A 120 4.17 -4.06 12.05
CA LEU A 120 4.15 -2.96 12.99
C LEU A 120 5.52 -2.84 13.65
N VAL A 121 6.18 -1.71 13.48
CA VAL A 121 7.51 -1.43 14.03
C VAL A 121 7.41 -0.55 15.28
N ALA A 122 6.55 0.46 15.23
CA ALA A 122 6.42 1.38 16.33
C ALA A 122 5.07 2.09 16.29
N ARG A 123 4.60 2.43 17.46
CA ARG A 123 3.44 3.29 17.65
C ARG A 123 3.68 4.19 18.85
N ARG A 124 3.59 5.51 18.61
CA ARG A 124 3.72 6.50 19.67
C ARG A 124 2.48 6.44 20.58
N PRO A 125 2.63 6.43 21.91
CA PRO A 125 1.47 6.49 22.79
C PRO A 125 0.76 7.83 22.65
N PRO A 126 -0.57 7.87 22.84
CA PRO A 126 -1.29 9.14 22.82
C PRO A 126 -0.80 10.07 23.90
N SER A 127 -0.68 11.33 23.55
CA SER A 127 -0.24 12.37 24.49
C SER A 127 -1.41 12.96 25.27
#